data_0e48409ebd6cf14d803749080e36d8d6
#
_entry.id   0e48409ebd6cf14d803749080e36d8d6
#
_cell.length_a   1.000
_cell.length_b   1.000
_cell.length_c   1.000
_cell.angle_alpha   90.00
_cell.angle_beta   90.00
_cell.angle_gamma   90.00
#
_symmetry.space_group_name_H-M   'P 1'
#
loop_
_entity.id
_entity.type
_entity.pdbx_description
1 polymer ?
#
loop_
_entity_poly.entity_id
_entity_poly.type
_entity_poly.pdbx_seq_one_letter_code
_entity_poly.pdbx_strand_id
1 'polypeptide(L)'
;MISRAGSQKNIWDVCSESVESEGCKGDYMSNKVVFSLLVDNEAGVLSRVAGLFSRRGYNIDSLTVGETQDKCHSRMTVVAEGEPEVLEQIEKQLAKLVDVSKIQMLPADASVCRELILIKVAAKPEERAQVIAIADIFRAKIVDVGEESMMVELTGNESKLDACTKLLEKFTILELARTGITGLSRGSENSLS
;
A
#
# COMPACT_ATOMS: atom_id res chain seq x y z
N MET A 1 9.94 -43.38 -19.96
CA MET A 1 10.71 -42.39 -19.17
C MET A 1 10.66 -41.11 -19.93
N ILE A 2 9.74 -40.19 -19.55
CA ILE A 2 9.65 -38.83 -20.13
C ILE A 2 9.67 -37.88 -18.95
N SER A 3 10.81 -37.21 -18.79
CA SER A 3 11.05 -36.15 -17.82
C SER A 3 10.29 -34.90 -18.29
N ARG A 4 9.31 -34.45 -17.51
CA ARG A 4 8.73 -33.10 -17.62
C ARG A 4 9.49 -32.17 -16.68
N ALA A 5 10.45 -31.44 -17.21
CA ALA A 5 10.95 -30.24 -16.56
C ALA A 5 9.88 -29.15 -16.72
N GLY A 6 9.14 -28.87 -15.68
CA GLY A 6 8.27 -27.70 -15.58
C GLY A 6 9.15 -26.47 -15.36
N SER A 7 9.30 -25.65 -16.40
CA SER A 7 9.88 -24.32 -16.28
C SER A 7 8.97 -23.48 -15.39
N GLN A 8 9.43 -23.17 -14.19
CA GLN A 8 8.83 -22.11 -13.37
C GLN A 8 9.06 -20.76 -14.10
N LYS A 9 7.99 -20.21 -14.69
CA LYS A 9 8.02 -18.85 -15.21
C LYS A 9 8.30 -17.90 -14.05
N ASN A 10 9.27 -17.04 -14.23
CA ASN A 10 9.57 -15.97 -13.28
C ASN A 10 8.36 -15.03 -13.19
N ILE A 11 8.09 -14.54 -11.98
CA ILE A 11 7.00 -13.56 -11.70
C ILE A 11 7.12 -12.32 -12.61
N TRP A 12 8.33 -11.98 -13.05
CA TRP A 12 8.62 -10.89 -13.99
C TRP A 12 8.09 -11.15 -15.42
N ASP A 13 8.04 -12.40 -15.86
CA ASP A 13 7.49 -12.77 -17.17
C ASP A 13 5.97 -12.61 -17.22
N VAL A 14 5.29 -12.77 -16.06
CA VAL A 14 3.83 -12.59 -15.93
C VAL A 14 3.45 -11.11 -15.94
N CYS A 15 4.28 -10.23 -15.37
CA CYS A 15 4.04 -8.78 -15.40
C CYS A 15 4.26 -8.17 -16.79
N SER A 16 5.14 -8.75 -17.63
CA SER A 16 5.38 -8.27 -18.99
C SER A 16 4.33 -8.74 -20.00
N GLU A 17 3.72 -9.92 -19.81
CA GLU A 17 2.68 -10.45 -20.72
C GLU A 17 1.30 -9.77 -20.58
N SER A 18 1.04 -9.04 -19.47
CA SER A 18 -0.22 -8.30 -19.26
C SER A 18 -0.25 -6.90 -19.89
N VAL A 19 0.80 -6.49 -20.59
CA VAL A 19 0.96 -5.13 -21.18
C VAL A 19 0.49 -5.06 -22.64
N GLU A 20 0.18 -6.19 -23.29
CA GLU A 20 -0.27 -6.20 -24.69
C GLU A 20 -1.77 -6.48 -24.85
N SER A 21 -2.64 -5.62 -24.30
CA SER A 21 -4.03 -5.49 -24.74
C SER A 21 -4.43 -4.03 -24.83
N GLU A 22 -4.48 -3.57 -26.04
CA GLU A 22 -4.99 -2.36 -26.68
C GLU A 22 -5.91 -1.44 -25.82
N GLY A 23 -5.53 -0.17 -25.76
CA GLY A 23 -6.47 0.93 -25.89
C GLY A 23 -6.96 1.63 -24.63
N CYS A 24 -6.06 2.29 -23.87
CA CYS A 24 -6.42 3.54 -23.18
C CYS A 24 -5.19 4.44 -23.11
N LYS A 25 -5.18 5.49 -23.95
CA LYS A 25 -4.23 6.60 -23.83
C LYS A 25 -4.63 7.44 -22.62
N GLY A 26 -3.75 7.55 -21.64
CA GLY A 26 -3.81 8.52 -20.57
C GLY A 26 -3.92 7.92 -19.19
N ASP A 27 -2.87 7.28 -18.73
CA ASP A 27 -2.38 7.34 -17.35
C ASP A 27 -0.99 6.72 -17.37
N TYR A 28 0.00 7.45 -16.88
CA TYR A 28 1.31 6.90 -16.59
C TYR A 28 1.09 5.74 -15.64
N MET A 29 1.24 4.49 -16.13
CA MET A 29 1.29 3.32 -15.25
C MET A 29 2.48 3.54 -14.33
N SER A 30 2.21 3.99 -13.10
CA SER A 30 3.25 4.08 -12.09
C SER A 30 3.73 2.64 -11.85
N ASN A 31 5.01 2.37 -12.11
CA ASN A 31 5.67 1.10 -11.82
C ASN A 31 5.81 0.94 -10.29
N LYS A 32 4.69 1.04 -9.58
CA LYS A 32 4.61 0.88 -8.12
C LYS A 32 4.49 -0.59 -7.77
N VAL A 33 5.37 -1.04 -6.91
CA VAL A 33 5.34 -2.41 -6.36
C VAL A 33 5.16 -2.35 -4.85
N VAL A 34 4.31 -3.23 -4.34
CA VAL A 34 4.06 -3.41 -2.92
C VAL A 34 4.85 -4.62 -2.44
N PHE A 35 5.82 -4.40 -1.57
CA PHE A 35 6.58 -5.46 -0.89
C PHE A 35 6.00 -5.73 0.49
N SER A 36 5.72 -6.98 0.80
CA SER A 36 5.38 -7.45 2.14
C SER A 36 6.59 -8.16 2.74
N LEU A 37 7.10 -7.63 3.83
CA LEU A 37 8.26 -8.17 4.55
C LEU A 37 7.79 -8.75 5.88
N LEU A 38 8.25 -9.95 6.21
CA LEU A 38 8.22 -10.47 7.56
C LEU A 38 9.58 -10.23 8.18
N VAL A 39 9.63 -9.49 9.26
CA VAL A 39 10.88 -9.06 9.90
C VAL A 39 10.85 -9.35 11.39
N ASP A 40 12.02 -9.46 12.00
CA ASP A 40 12.13 -9.58 13.45
C ASP A 40 11.58 -8.34 14.14
N ASN A 41 10.82 -8.52 15.22
CA ASN A 41 10.24 -7.42 15.99
C ASN A 41 11.25 -6.88 17.00
N GLU A 42 12.37 -6.32 16.51
CA GLU A 42 13.45 -5.78 17.29
C GLU A 42 13.76 -4.32 16.99
N ALA A 43 14.34 -3.63 17.96
CA ALA A 43 14.75 -2.25 17.78
C ALA A 43 15.81 -2.10 16.68
N GLY A 44 15.62 -1.13 15.78
CA GLY A 44 16.55 -0.81 14.71
C GLY A 44 16.27 -1.53 13.39
N VAL A 45 15.40 -2.54 13.33
CA VAL A 45 15.06 -3.24 12.09
C VAL A 45 14.47 -2.27 11.05
N LEU A 46 13.52 -1.43 11.45
CA LEU A 46 12.96 -0.38 10.59
C LEU A 46 14.05 0.54 10.03
N SER A 47 14.99 0.95 10.86
CA SER A 47 16.10 1.83 10.45
C SER A 47 17.03 1.15 9.45
N ARG A 48 17.27 -0.17 9.58
CA ARG A 48 18.07 -0.95 8.63
C ARG A 48 17.38 -1.06 7.27
N VAL A 49 16.08 -1.36 7.27
CA VAL A 49 15.27 -1.41 6.04
C VAL A 49 15.24 -0.03 5.37
N ALA A 50 14.84 1.02 6.07
CA ALA A 50 14.78 2.38 5.53
C ALA A 50 16.17 2.87 5.07
N GLY A 51 17.22 2.55 5.82
CA GLY A 51 18.60 2.88 5.49
C GLY A 51 19.11 2.20 4.21
N LEU A 52 18.58 1.02 3.85
CA LEU A 52 18.88 0.38 2.57
C LEU A 52 18.36 1.21 1.40
N PHE A 53 17.10 1.66 1.47
CA PHE A 53 16.49 2.53 0.45
C PHE A 53 17.27 3.85 0.33
N SER A 54 17.52 4.52 1.46
CA SER A 54 18.23 5.81 1.48
C SER A 54 19.64 5.73 0.88
N ARG A 55 20.43 4.71 1.23
CA ARG A 55 21.80 4.57 0.71
C ARG A 55 21.87 4.33 -0.79
N ARG A 56 20.78 3.83 -1.39
CA ARG A 56 20.70 3.55 -2.83
C ARG A 56 19.90 4.57 -3.62
N GLY A 57 19.40 5.61 -2.94
CA GLY A 57 18.60 6.65 -3.56
C GLY A 57 17.21 6.17 -4.02
N TYR A 58 16.70 5.06 -3.46
CA TYR A 58 15.34 4.60 -3.74
C TYR A 58 14.35 5.35 -2.89
N ASN A 59 13.25 5.78 -3.50
CA ASN A 59 12.14 6.41 -2.77
C ASN A 59 11.23 5.34 -2.13
N ILE A 60 10.72 5.65 -0.95
CA ILE A 60 9.64 4.90 -0.29
C ILE A 60 8.39 5.77 -0.36
N ASP A 61 7.40 5.35 -1.14
CA ASP A 61 6.14 6.09 -1.26
C ASP A 61 5.24 5.88 -0.04
N SER A 62 5.28 4.67 0.52
CA SER A 62 4.48 4.29 1.68
C SER A 62 5.19 3.21 2.48
N LEU A 63 5.09 3.30 3.80
CA LEU A 63 5.65 2.33 4.73
C LEU A 63 4.69 2.13 5.90
N THR A 64 4.24 0.90 6.09
CA THR A 64 3.47 0.49 7.28
C THR A 64 4.19 -0.61 8.01
N VAL A 65 4.10 -0.60 9.34
CA VAL A 65 4.70 -1.61 10.21
C VAL A 65 3.70 -1.97 11.30
N GLY A 66 3.54 -3.26 11.55
CA GLY A 66 2.69 -3.74 12.65
C GLY A 66 3.11 -5.12 13.11
N GLU A 67 2.85 -5.44 14.36
CA GLU A 67 3.06 -6.78 14.91
C GLU A 67 2.19 -7.80 14.17
N THR A 68 2.68 -9.02 14.07
CA THR A 68 1.92 -10.17 13.56
C THR A 68 1.26 -10.92 14.73
N GLN A 69 0.60 -12.05 14.43
CA GLN A 69 0.10 -12.98 15.46
C GLN A 69 1.23 -13.59 16.30
N ASP A 70 2.46 -13.63 15.78
CA ASP A 70 3.68 -13.95 16.52
C ASP A 70 4.38 -12.64 16.91
N LYS A 71 4.44 -12.36 18.20
CA LYS A 71 5.05 -11.12 18.73
C LYS A 71 6.55 -10.99 18.45
N CYS A 72 7.22 -12.07 18.10
CA CYS A 72 8.62 -12.05 17.69
C CYS A 72 8.80 -11.45 16.29
N HIS A 73 7.71 -11.34 15.51
CA HIS A 73 7.76 -10.85 14.14
C HIS A 73 6.83 -9.65 13.90
N SER A 74 7.29 -8.73 13.08
CA SER A 74 6.51 -7.63 12.54
C SER A 74 6.34 -7.78 11.03
N ARG A 75 5.21 -7.32 10.53
CA ARG A 75 4.98 -7.18 9.09
C ARG A 75 5.22 -5.73 8.67
N MET A 76 6.10 -5.55 7.71
CA MET A 76 6.27 -4.28 7.02
C MET A 76 5.67 -4.38 5.62
N THR A 77 4.89 -3.39 5.23
CA THR A 77 4.48 -3.22 3.83
C THR A 77 5.15 -1.96 3.30
N VAL A 78 5.96 -2.13 2.25
CA VAL A 78 6.73 -1.05 1.64
C VAL A 78 6.24 -0.87 0.21
N VAL A 79 5.89 0.34 -0.15
CA VAL A 79 5.57 0.71 -1.55
C VAL A 79 6.74 1.47 -2.12
N ALA A 80 7.25 1.00 -3.23
CA ALA A 80 8.33 1.65 -3.98
C ALA A 80 7.95 1.78 -5.46
N GLU A 81 8.42 2.83 -6.10
CA GLU A 81 8.25 3.10 -7.52
C GLU A 81 9.60 3.04 -8.22
N GLY A 82 9.66 2.45 -9.40
CA GLY A 82 10.87 2.38 -10.18
C GLY A 82 10.77 1.46 -11.39
N GLU A 83 11.82 1.46 -12.21
CA GLU A 83 11.93 0.52 -13.33
C GLU A 83 12.04 -0.92 -12.82
N PRO A 84 11.62 -1.93 -13.61
CA PRO A 84 11.60 -3.34 -13.19
C PRO A 84 12.93 -3.84 -12.63
N GLU A 85 14.05 -3.44 -13.25
CA GLU A 85 15.40 -3.82 -12.81
C GLU A 85 15.75 -3.23 -11.44
N VAL A 86 15.27 -2.02 -11.14
CA VAL A 86 15.44 -1.34 -9.84
C VAL A 86 14.63 -2.07 -8.78
N LEU A 87 13.38 -2.40 -9.08
CA LEU A 87 12.48 -3.11 -8.16
C LEU A 87 13.00 -4.52 -7.83
N GLU A 88 13.50 -5.24 -8.83
CA GLU A 88 14.18 -6.54 -8.62
C GLU A 88 15.43 -6.41 -7.75
N GLN A 89 16.21 -5.34 -7.94
CA GLN A 89 17.36 -5.07 -7.08
C GLN A 89 16.96 -4.76 -5.65
N ILE A 90 15.89 -3.99 -5.43
CA ILE A 90 15.33 -3.72 -4.09
C ILE A 90 15.00 -5.04 -3.40
N GLU A 91 14.25 -5.92 -4.05
CA GLU A 91 13.86 -7.23 -3.51
C GLU A 91 15.11 -8.04 -3.11
N LYS A 92 16.09 -8.19 -4.02
CA LYS A 92 17.33 -8.93 -3.77
C LYS A 92 18.15 -8.35 -2.60
N GLN A 93 18.10 -7.04 -2.40
CA GLN A 93 18.84 -6.39 -1.31
C GLN A 93 18.10 -6.52 0.02
N LEU A 94 16.78 -6.42 0.02
CA LEU A 94 15.95 -6.67 1.21
C LEU A 94 16.12 -8.11 1.70
N ALA A 95 16.15 -9.09 0.79
CA ALA A 95 16.36 -10.50 1.11
C ALA A 95 17.74 -10.81 1.74
N LYS A 96 18.70 -9.88 1.65
CA LYS A 96 20.02 -10.04 2.29
C LYS A 96 20.08 -9.50 3.72
N LEU A 97 19.07 -8.80 4.17
CA LEU A 97 19.01 -8.32 5.55
C LEU A 97 18.73 -9.50 6.48
N VAL A 98 19.57 -9.66 7.50
CA VAL A 98 19.45 -10.76 8.47
C VAL A 98 18.11 -10.74 9.19
N ASP A 99 17.59 -9.54 9.46
CA ASP A 99 16.33 -9.35 10.15
C ASP A 99 15.09 -9.57 9.25
N VAL A 100 15.26 -9.85 7.95
CA VAL A 100 14.17 -10.12 7.02
C VAL A 100 14.03 -11.62 6.83
N SER A 101 13.03 -12.20 7.48
CA SER A 101 12.74 -13.63 7.42
C SER A 101 12.08 -14.04 6.11
N LYS A 102 11.21 -13.19 5.55
CA LYS A 102 10.51 -13.43 4.28
C LYS A 102 10.20 -12.12 3.58
N ILE A 103 10.32 -12.14 2.27
CA ILE A 103 9.90 -11.06 1.38
C ILE A 103 8.94 -11.61 0.32
N GLN A 104 7.91 -10.86 0.01
CA GLN A 104 6.94 -11.20 -1.02
C GLN A 104 6.46 -9.93 -1.71
N MET A 105 6.49 -9.92 -3.03
CA MET A 105 5.75 -8.93 -3.80
C MET A 105 4.26 -9.26 -3.76
N LEU A 106 3.42 -8.23 -3.70
CA LEU A 106 1.97 -8.34 -3.66
C LEU A 106 1.38 -7.86 -4.99
N PRO A 107 1.14 -8.77 -5.96
CA PRO A 107 0.46 -8.42 -7.20
C PRO A 107 -0.98 -7.97 -6.93
N ALA A 108 -1.47 -6.99 -7.69
CA ALA A 108 -2.78 -6.38 -7.45
C ALA A 108 -3.95 -7.37 -7.56
N ASP A 109 -3.86 -8.35 -8.44
CA ASP A 109 -4.85 -9.41 -8.68
C ASP A 109 -4.81 -10.53 -7.62
N ALA A 110 -3.61 -10.85 -7.12
CA ALA A 110 -3.38 -11.93 -6.15
C ALA A 110 -3.25 -11.45 -4.69
N SER A 111 -3.55 -10.19 -4.41
CA SER A 111 -3.45 -9.62 -3.06
C SER A 111 -4.66 -8.79 -2.66
N VAL A 112 -4.71 -8.43 -1.39
CA VAL A 112 -5.64 -7.44 -0.84
C VAL A 112 -4.82 -6.35 -0.18
N CYS A 113 -4.81 -5.16 -0.78
CA CYS A 113 -4.18 -3.98 -0.23
C CYS A 113 -5.24 -2.99 0.25
N ARG A 114 -5.03 -2.39 1.40
CA ARG A 114 -5.92 -1.38 1.98
C ARG A 114 -5.10 -0.29 2.65
N GLU A 115 -5.69 0.90 2.64
CA GLU A 115 -5.17 2.07 3.34
C GLU A 115 -6.33 2.72 4.10
N LEU A 116 -6.04 3.34 5.23
CA LEU A 116 -6.97 4.17 5.99
C LEU A 116 -6.55 5.63 5.85
N ILE A 117 -7.53 6.50 5.66
CA ILE A 117 -7.36 7.96 5.65
C ILE A 117 -8.28 8.60 6.68
N LEU A 118 -7.75 9.60 7.38
CA LEU A 118 -8.50 10.53 8.22
C LEU A 118 -8.43 11.91 7.56
N ILE A 119 -9.58 12.48 7.25
CA ILE A 119 -9.68 13.79 6.62
C ILE A 119 -10.50 14.70 7.52
N LYS A 120 -9.88 15.77 8.00
CA LYS A 120 -10.56 16.84 8.75
C LYS A 120 -10.87 17.98 7.81
N VAL A 121 -12.15 18.30 7.66
CA VAL A 121 -12.62 19.38 6.78
C VAL A 121 -13.29 20.47 7.60
N ALA A 122 -13.13 21.73 7.16
CA ALA A 122 -13.97 22.81 7.65
C ALA A 122 -15.39 22.59 7.14
N ALA A 123 -16.37 22.60 8.03
CA ALA A 123 -17.77 22.42 7.69
C ALA A 123 -18.67 23.19 8.66
N LYS A 124 -19.25 24.28 8.17
CA LYS A 124 -20.26 25.00 8.90
C LYS A 124 -21.55 24.18 9.01
N PRO A 125 -22.45 24.49 9.94
CA PRO A 125 -23.68 23.71 10.11
C PRO A 125 -24.48 23.47 8.82
N GLU A 126 -24.54 24.47 7.92
CA GLU A 126 -25.24 24.39 6.64
C GLU A 126 -24.53 23.51 5.59
N GLU A 127 -23.22 23.27 5.75
CA GLU A 127 -22.40 22.46 4.84
C GLU A 127 -22.35 20.98 5.25
N ARG A 128 -22.66 20.68 6.51
CA ARG A 128 -22.56 19.32 7.09
C ARG A 128 -23.31 18.26 6.29
N ALA A 129 -24.52 18.59 5.83
CA ALA A 129 -25.32 17.67 5.03
C ALA A 129 -24.61 17.26 3.73
N GLN A 130 -23.83 18.15 3.12
CA GLN A 130 -23.06 17.85 1.91
C GLN A 130 -21.86 16.96 2.21
N VAL A 131 -21.13 17.19 3.32
CA VAL A 131 -20.02 16.32 3.76
C VAL A 131 -20.54 14.91 4.06
N ILE A 132 -21.67 14.81 4.78
CA ILE A 132 -22.30 13.53 5.07
C ILE A 132 -22.70 12.79 3.79
N ALA A 133 -23.32 13.49 2.82
CA ALA A 133 -23.69 12.89 1.55
C ALA A 133 -22.49 12.33 0.77
N ILE A 134 -21.33 13.01 0.79
CA ILE A 134 -20.10 12.48 0.20
C ILE A 134 -19.61 11.25 0.98
N ALA A 135 -19.58 11.34 2.31
CA ALA A 135 -19.16 10.23 3.14
C ALA A 135 -20.00 8.96 2.88
N ASP A 136 -21.30 9.10 2.75
CA ASP A 136 -22.24 8.00 2.47
C ASP A 136 -21.96 7.33 1.11
N ILE A 137 -21.68 8.13 0.04
CA ILE A 137 -21.35 7.61 -1.29
C ILE A 137 -20.14 6.66 -1.23
N PHE A 138 -19.12 7.05 -0.46
CA PHE A 138 -17.90 6.25 -0.31
C PHE A 138 -17.95 5.21 0.81
N ARG A 139 -19.07 5.14 1.56
CA ARG A 139 -19.20 4.33 2.79
C ARG A 139 -18.10 4.69 3.79
N ALA A 140 -17.82 5.98 3.89
CA ALA A 140 -16.93 6.55 4.90
C ALA A 140 -17.70 6.76 6.21
N LYS A 141 -16.98 6.90 7.30
CA LYS A 141 -17.54 7.17 8.62
C LYS A 141 -17.25 8.61 9.03
N ILE A 142 -18.23 9.27 9.63
CA ILE A 142 -17.99 10.49 10.37
C ILE A 142 -17.57 10.08 11.78
N VAL A 143 -16.35 10.41 12.17
CA VAL A 143 -15.77 9.99 13.46
C VAL A 143 -15.69 11.12 14.46
N ASP A 144 -15.79 12.38 13.98
CA ASP A 144 -15.88 13.57 14.84
C ASP A 144 -16.69 14.67 14.16
N VAL A 145 -17.44 15.44 14.97
CA VAL A 145 -18.21 16.60 14.55
C VAL A 145 -17.98 17.74 15.54
N GLY A 146 -17.17 18.71 15.14
CA GLY A 146 -16.94 19.96 15.88
C GLY A 146 -17.95 21.06 15.52
N GLU A 147 -17.79 22.26 16.08
CA GLU A 147 -18.66 23.40 15.76
C GLU A 147 -18.52 23.85 14.30
N GLU A 148 -17.30 23.89 13.77
CA GLU A 148 -16.97 24.33 12.40
C GLU A 148 -16.14 23.30 11.62
N SER A 149 -16.08 22.05 12.08
CA SER A 149 -15.31 21.00 11.42
C SER A 149 -15.96 19.63 11.52
N MET A 150 -15.61 18.75 10.60
CA MET A 150 -15.98 17.35 10.62
C MET A 150 -14.75 16.50 10.28
N MET A 151 -14.65 15.31 10.90
CA MET A 151 -13.60 14.35 10.58
C MET A 151 -14.22 13.10 9.92
N VAL A 152 -13.70 12.78 8.75
CA VAL A 152 -14.12 11.65 7.92
C VAL A 152 -13.05 10.57 7.96
N GLU A 153 -13.44 9.34 8.32
CA GLU A 153 -12.61 8.13 8.23
C GLU A 153 -13.01 7.32 7.01
N LEU A 154 -12.06 6.94 6.19
CA LEU A 154 -12.30 6.09 5.03
C LEU A 154 -11.21 5.03 4.89
N THR A 155 -11.63 3.79 4.62
CA THR A 155 -10.74 2.68 4.28
C THR A 155 -11.04 2.18 2.87
N GLY A 156 -10.00 1.91 2.11
CA GLY A 156 -10.16 1.43 0.73
C GLY A 156 -8.84 1.20 0.01
N ASN A 157 -8.94 1.07 -1.30
CA ASN A 157 -7.80 1.15 -2.21
C ASN A 157 -7.48 2.62 -2.52
N GLU A 158 -6.28 2.88 -3.05
CA GLU A 158 -5.78 4.22 -3.35
C GLU A 158 -6.78 5.05 -4.17
N SER A 159 -7.29 4.49 -5.28
CA SER A 159 -8.23 5.18 -6.17
C SER A 159 -9.54 5.61 -5.49
N LYS A 160 -10.06 4.80 -4.58
CA LYS A 160 -11.24 5.15 -3.78
C LYS A 160 -10.95 6.31 -2.82
N LEU A 161 -9.80 6.26 -2.16
CA LEU A 161 -9.38 7.29 -1.20
C LEU A 161 -9.16 8.63 -1.90
N ASP A 162 -8.48 8.62 -3.05
CA ASP A 162 -8.20 9.83 -3.83
C ASP A 162 -9.47 10.44 -4.41
N ALA A 163 -10.39 9.60 -4.91
CA ALA A 163 -11.69 10.08 -5.39
C ALA A 163 -12.51 10.77 -4.28
N CYS A 164 -12.50 10.20 -3.06
CA CYS A 164 -13.18 10.82 -1.91
C CYS A 164 -12.51 12.13 -1.50
N THR A 165 -11.17 12.13 -1.39
CA THR A 165 -10.38 13.33 -1.06
C THR A 165 -10.68 14.46 -2.05
N LYS A 166 -10.65 14.16 -3.36
CA LYS A 166 -10.94 15.11 -4.42
C LYS A 166 -12.33 15.73 -4.32
N LEU A 167 -13.35 14.96 -3.92
CA LEU A 167 -14.70 15.52 -3.69
C LEU A 167 -14.78 16.35 -2.42
N LEU A 168 -13.96 16.08 -1.42
CA LEU A 168 -13.88 16.84 -0.18
C LEU A 168 -13.04 18.13 -0.32
N GLU A 169 -12.21 18.26 -1.37
CA GLU A 169 -11.43 19.48 -1.67
C GLU A 169 -12.29 20.73 -1.91
N LYS A 170 -13.57 20.56 -2.24
CA LYS A 170 -14.50 21.69 -2.31
C LYS A 170 -14.74 22.38 -0.95
N PHE A 171 -14.48 21.67 0.15
CA PHE A 171 -14.39 22.21 1.49
C PHE A 171 -12.91 22.44 1.81
N THR A 172 -12.61 23.33 2.75
CA THR A 172 -11.23 23.52 3.19
C THR A 172 -10.78 22.29 3.96
N ILE A 173 -9.84 21.52 3.42
CA ILE A 173 -9.19 20.43 4.17
C ILE A 173 -8.25 21.07 5.20
N LEU A 174 -8.55 20.88 6.48
CA LEU A 174 -7.76 21.40 7.58
C LEU A 174 -6.56 20.51 7.89
N GLU A 175 -6.77 19.20 7.82
CA GLU A 175 -5.75 18.20 8.12
C GLU A 175 -6.08 16.88 7.41
N LEU A 176 -5.06 16.16 6.99
CA LEU A 176 -5.18 14.88 6.33
C LEU A 176 -4.08 13.95 6.83
N ALA A 177 -4.45 12.74 7.26
CA ALA A 177 -3.51 11.71 7.67
C ALA A 177 -3.82 10.42 6.90
N ARG A 178 -2.77 9.78 6.37
CA ARG A 178 -2.85 8.47 5.71
C ARG A 178 -1.97 7.47 6.44
N THR A 179 -2.45 6.25 6.61
CA THR A 179 -1.63 5.18 7.22
C THR A 179 -0.55 4.68 6.27
N GLY A 180 -0.77 4.82 4.97
CA GLY A 180 -0.07 4.06 3.96
C GLY A 180 -0.70 2.69 3.72
N ILE A 181 -0.22 2.00 2.69
CA ILE A 181 -0.79 0.73 2.23
C ILE A 181 -0.35 -0.39 3.16
N THR A 182 -1.31 -1.20 3.61
CA THR A 182 -1.07 -2.52 4.19
C THR A 182 -1.70 -3.59 3.30
N GLY A 183 -1.03 -4.75 3.15
CA GLY A 183 -1.50 -5.77 2.24
C GLY A 183 -1.09 -7.19 2.63
N LEU A 184 -1.89 -8.14 2.15
CA LEU A 184 -1.64 -9.57 2.27
C LEU A 184 -1.97 -10.26 0.95
N SER A 185 -1.25 -11.35 0.64
CA SER A 185 -1.60 -12.24 -0.47
C SER A 185 -2.95 -12.91 -0.23
N ARG A 186 -3.65 -13.22 -1.32
CA ARG A 186 -4.88 -14.03 -1.28
C ARG A 186 -4.52 -15.52 -1.15
N GLY A 187 -5.50 -16.31 -0.74
CA GLY A 187 -5.36 -17.76 -0.63
C GLY A 187 -4.90 -18.23 0.75
N SER A 188 -4.46 -19.49 0.82
CA SER A 188 -4.09 -20.17 2.06
C SER A 188 -2.60 -20.09 2.38
N GLU A 189 -1.80 -19.46 1.55
CA GLU A 189 -0.36 -19.32 1.82
C GLU A 189 -0.12 -18.48 3.07
N ASN A 190 0.60 -19.08 4.03
CA ASN A 190 0.97 -18.38 5.25
C ASN A 190 2.44 -17.93 5.15
N SER A 191 2.69 -16.66 5.43
CA SER A 191 4.05 -16.11 5.44
C SER A 191 4.86 -16.49 6.68
N LEU A 192 4.22 -17.14 7.68
CA LEU A 192 4.88 -17.63 8.89
C LEU A 192 5.21 -19.13 8.82
N SER A 193 4.82 -19.82 7.74
CA SER A 193 5.14 -21.23 7.49
C SER A 193 6.30 -21.37 6.52
#